data_9f9b5fb083b8c5fada4ac0dcf813f428
#
_entry.id   9f9b5fb083b8c5fada4ac0dcf813f428
#
_cell.length_a   1.000
_cell.length_b   1.000
_cell.length_c   1.000
_cell.angle_alpha   90.00
_cell.angle_beta   90.00
_cell.angle_gamma   90.00
#
_symmetry.space_group_name_H-M   'P 1'
#
loop_
_entity.id
_entity.type
_entity.pdbx_description
1 polymer ?
#
loop_
_entity_poly.entity_id
_entity_poly.type
_entity_poly.pdbx_seq_one_letter_code
_entity_poly.pdbx_strand_id
1 'polypeptide(L)'
;KTSKFIQERITATREFRLGSKRAATNKLAAFPAFFGERRQPENAYLIIPKVSSETRSFIPIGILQPNIIASGSALIIPGATIYHFGILTSTMHNTWMRYVCGRMKSDYQYSASIVYNNYPWPEAPSDKQKEAVEIAAQAVLDARAQFPDSSLADLYDPNTMPPVLVKAHQQLDKAVDQCYRSQPFSTEAKRIEYLFE
;
A
#
# COMPACT_ATOMS: atom_id res chain seq x y z
N LYS A 1 -22.63 28.24 -15.08
CA LYS A 1 -22.13 29.49 -14.40
C LYS A 1 -21.49 29.06 -13.10
N THR A 2 -20.20 29.39 -12.88
CA THR A 2 -19.50 29.11 -11.61
C THR A 2 -20.11 29.98 -10.51
N SER A 3 -20.41 29.41 -9.35
CA SER A 3 -20.95 30.14 -8.20
C SER A 3 -20.00 31.29 -7.80
N LYS A 4 -20.54 32.45 -7.41
CA LYS A 4 -19.77 33.59 -6.92
C LYS A 4 -18.83 33.19 -5.78
N PHE A 5 -19.30 32.35 -4.87
CA PHE A 5 -18.49 31.80 -3.77
C PHE A 5 -17.25 31.03 -4.26
N ILE A 6 -17.41 30.21 -5.30
CA ILE A 6 -16.27 29.45 -5.88
C ILE A 6 -15.27 30.41 -6.51
N GLN A 7 -15.73 31.44 -7.23
CA GLN A 7 -14.86 32.45 -7.85
C GLN A 7 -14.06 33.21 -6.80
N GLU A 8 -14.69 33.63 -5.71
CA GLU A 8 -14.01 34.30 -4.60
C GLU A 8 -12.90 33.43 -3.99
N ARG A 9 -13.16 32.12 -3.80
CA ARG A 9 -12.15 31.18 -3.30
C ARG A 9 -10.98 31.01 -4.28
N ILE A 10 -11.27 30.88 -5.57
CA ILE A 10 -10.24 30.78 -6.61
C ILE A 10 -9.35 32.05 -6.63
N THR A 11 -9.96 33.23 -6.54
CA THR A 11 -9.23 34.52 -6.49
C THR A 11 -8.36 34.59 -5.25
N ALA A 12 -8.89 34.30 -4.07
CA ALA A 12 -8.13 34.32 -2.82
C ALA A 12 -6.94 33.34 -2.87
N THR A 13 -7.13 32.13 -3.46
CA THR A 13 -6.02 31.18 -3.65
C THR A 13 -4.95 31.70 -4.60
N ARG A 14 -5.34 32.38 -5.67
CA ARG A 14 -4.39 33.01 -6.62
C ARG A 14 -3.56 34.08 -5.92
N GLU A 15 -4.21 34.99 -5.20
CA GLU A 15 -3.53 36.09 -4.48
C GLU A 15 -2.57 35.53 -3.41
N PHE A 16 -3.00 34.53 -2.64
CA PHE A 16 -2.14 33.87 -1.67
C PHE A 16 -0.89 33.26 -2.33
N ARG A 17 -1.04 32.59 -3.47
CA ARG A 17 0.07 32.00 -4.22
C ARG A 17 1.01 33.07 -4.81
N LEU A 18 0.47 34.18 -5.32
CA LEU A 18 1.25 35.29 -5.83
C LEU A 18 2.08 35.98 -4.73
N GLY A 19 1.56 36.08 -3.51
CA GLY A 19 2.26 36.61 -2.35
C GLY A 19 3.32 35.68 -1.75
N SER A 20 3.46 34.43 -2.26
CA SER A 20 4.43 33.46 -1.73
C SER A 20 5.86 33.82 -2.10
N LYS A 21 6.78 33.73 -1.13
CA LYS A 21 8.23 33.83 -1.36
C LYS A 21 8.84 32.64 -2.10
N ARG A 22 8.08 31.49 -2.21
CA ARG A 22 8.54 30.30 -2.90
C ARG A 22 8.17 30.39 -4.38
N ALA A 23 9.16 30.40 -5.27
CA ALA A 23 8.95 30.49 -6.72
C ALA A 23 8.04 29.38 -7.26
N ALA A 24 8.15 28.14 -6.74
CA ALA A 24 7.28 27.03 -7.12
C ALA A 24 5.81 27.31 -6.78
N THR A 25 5.52 27.84 -5.60
CA THR A 25 4.15 28.21 -5.19
C THR A 25 3.62 29.36 -6.04
N ASN A 26 4.47 30.36 -6.33
CA ASN A 26 4.11 31.50 -7.14
C ASN A 26 3.69 31.10 -8.56
N LYS A 27 4.42 30.18 -9.21
CA LYS A 27 4.07 29.60 -10.51
C LYS A 27 2.68 28.93 -10.53
N LEU A 28 2.24 28.36 -9.41
CA LEU A 28 0.92 27.73 -9.29
C LEU A 28 -0.24 28.73 -9.26
N ALA A 29 0.03 30.04 -9.12
CA ALA A 29 -0.99 31.08 -9.19
C ALA A 29 -1.66 31.16 -10.57
N ALA A 30 -1.00 30.67 -11.64
CA ALA A 30 -1.60 30.54 -12.97
C ALA A 30 -2.76 29.52 -12.99
N PHE A 31 -2.76 28.55 -12.07
CA PHE A 31 -3.75 27.49 -11.97
C PHE A 31 -4.35 27.39 -10.54
N PRO A 32 -5.03 28.45 -10.05
CA PRO A 32 -5.43 28.55 -8.66
C PRO A 32 -6.46 27.52 -8.21
N ALA A 33 -7.22 26.95 -9.13
CA ALA A 33 -8.21 25.91 -8.84
C ALA A 33 -7.60 24.50 -8.75
N PHE A 34 -6.31 24.34 -9.08
CA PHE A 34 -5.66 23.02 -9.06
C PHE A 34 -4.78 22.85 -7.83
N PHE A 35 -4.66 21.59 -7.36
CA PHE A 35 -3.63 21.21 -6.40
C PHE A 35 -2.25 21.39 -7.04
N GLY A 36 -1.26 21.76 -6.22
CA GLY A 36 0.11 21.96 -6.68
C GLY A 36 0.78 20.68 -7.16
N GLU A 37 0.44 19.55 -6.55
CA GLU A 37 0.87 18.21 -6.98
C GLU A 37 -0.36 17.39 -7.37
N ARG A 38 -0.31 16.86 -8.57
CA ARG A 38 -1.34 15.99 -9.14
C ARG A 38 -0.67 14.69 -9.54
N ARG A 39 -0.68 13.74 -8.64
CA ARG A 39 -0.05 12.42 -8.83
C ARG A 39 -1.10 11.30 -8.87
N GLN A 40 -2.35 11.64 -9.20
CA GLN A 40 -3.41 10.65 -9.30
C GLN A 40 -3.11 9.69 -10.44
N PRO A 41 -3.05 8.36 -10.18
CA PRO A 41 -2.87 7.36 -11.23
C PRO A 41 -4.06 7.33 -12.20
N GLU A 42 -3.77 7.01 -13.48
CA GLU A 42 -4.81 6.84 -14.52
C GLU A 42 -5.49 5.47 -14.46
N ASN A 43 -4.85 4.49 -13.83
CA ASN A 43 -5.34 3.13 -13.66
C ASN A 43 -5.47 2.79 -12.17
N ALA A 44 -6.04 1.63 -11.87
CA ALA A 44 -6.07 1.08 -10.52
C ALA A 44 -4.67 1.02 -9.91
N TYR A 45 -4.57 1.25 -8.61
CA TYR A 45 -3.31 1.34 -7.89
C TYR A 45 -3.43 0.72 -6.50
N LEU A 46 -2.29 0.28 -5.96
CA LEU A 46 -2.24 -0.17 -4.58
C LEU A 46 -2.16 1.02 -3.62
N ILE A 47 -2.81 0.86 -2.47
CA ILE A 47 -2.74 1.80 -1.36
C ILE A 47 -2.20 1.09 -0.12
N ILE A 48 -1.19 1.69 0.52
CA ILE A 48 -0.55 1.18 1.73
C ILE A 48 -0.71 2.24 2.83
N PRO A 49 -1.30 1.92 3.99
CA PRO A 49 -1.37 2.85 5.10
C PRO A 49 0.04 3.14 5.62
N LYS A 50 0.36 4.43 5.86
CA LYS A 50 1.65 4.84 6.45
C LYS A 50 1.81 4.40 7.90
N VAL A 51 0.70 4.16 8.59
CA VAL A 51 0.70 3.68 9.98
C VAL A 51 -0.20 2.47 10.08
N SER A 52 0.29 1.41 10.71
CA SER A 52 -0.47 0.19 10.99
C SER A 52 -0.18 -0.29 12.40
N SER A 53 -1.22 -0.77 13.10
CA SER A 53 -1.07 -1.30 14.45
C SER A 53 -0.05 -2.43 14.50
N GLU A 54 0.78 -2.44 15.55
CA GLU A 54 1.76 -3.50 15.80
C GLU A 54 1.12 -4.88 16.06
N THR A 55 -0.16 -4.87 16.47
CA THR A 55 -0.90 -6.10 16.76
C THR A 55 -1.38 -6.82 15.50
N ARG A 56 -1.42 -6.16 14.33
CA ARG A 56 -1.86 -6.76 13.08
C ARG A 56 -0.83 -7.72 12.51
N SER A 57 -1.31 -8.90 12.11
CA SER A 57 -0.47 -9.88 11.42
C SER A 57 -0.07 -9.42 10.01
N PHE A 58 -0.93 -8.65 9.33
CA PHE A 58 -0.70 -8.14 7.98
C PHE A 58 -1.07 -6.66 7.89
N ILE A 59 -0.32 -5.90 7.07
CA ILE A 59 -0.70 -4.54 6.71
C ILE A 59 -1.94 -4.61 5.79
N PRO A 60 -2.99 -3.83 6.06
CA PRO A 60 -4.21 -3.83 5.24
C PRO A 60 -4.02 -3.04 3.94
N ILE A 61 -3.26 -3.63 3.00
CA ILE A 61 -3.04 -3.07 1.65
C ILE A 61 -4.32 -3.23 0.83
N GLY A 62 -4.74 -2.17 0.14
CA GLY A 62 -5.92 -2.15 -0.72
C GLY A 62 -5.60 -1.90 -2.18
N ILE A 63 -6.60 -2.10 -3.04
CA ILE A 63 -6.59 -1.70 -4.44
C ILE A 63 -7.67 -0.64 -4.62
N LEU A 64 -7.31 0.52 -5.16
CA LEU A 64 -8.25 1.62 -5.43
C LEU A 64 -8.34 1.90 -6.92
N GLN A 65 -9.53 2.33 -7.33
CA GLN A 65 -9.79 2.78 -8.69
C GLN A 65 -9.30 4.23 -8.90
N PRO A 66 -8.97 4.64 -10.13
CA PRO A 66 -8.38 5.96 -10.41
C PRO A 66 -9.29 7.15 -10.06
N ASN A 67 -10.58 6.94 -9.90
CA ASN A 67 -11.54 7.96 -9.48
C ASN A 67 -11.54 8.22 -7.95
N ILE A 68 -10.81 7.41 -7.18
CA ILE A 68 -10.68 7.57 -5.73
C ILE A 68 -9.33 8.23 -5.44
N ILE A 69 -9.32 9.31 -4.67
CA ILE A 69 -8.10 10.04 -4.30
C ILE A 69 -7.61 9.52 -2.96
N ALA A 70 -6.36 9.06 -2.93
CA ALA A 70 -5.74 8.59 -1.69
C ALA A 70 -5.43 9.76 -0.74
N SER A 71 -5.69 9.55 0.54
CA SER A 71 -5.31 10.48 1.60
C SER A 71 -3.78 10.57 1.74
N GLY A 72 -3.29 11.71 2.23
CA GLY A 72 -1.86 11.90 2.56
C GLY A 72 -1.34 10.97 3.67
N SER A 73 -2.22 10.25 4.38
CA SER A 73 -1.88 9.22 5.37
C SER A 73 -1.56 7.85 4.76
N ALA A 74 -1.61 7.72 3.43
CA ALA A 74 -1.28 6.51 2.71
C ALA A 74 -0.18 6.75 1.67
N LEU A 75 0.47 5.67 1.26
CA LEU A 75 1.33 5.59 0.08
C LEU A 75 0.54 4.96 -1.06
N ILE A 76 0.86 5.32 -2.29
CA ILE A 76 0.27 4.73 -3.50
C ILE A 76 1.36 4.11 -4.36
N ILE A 77 1.03 2.99 -5.02
CA ILE A 77 1.90 2.32 -5.99
C ILE A 77 1.15 2.25 -7.31
N PRO A 78 1.40 3.20 -8.23
CA PRO A 78 0.83 3.18 -9.57
C PRO A 78 1.37 2.01 -10.39
N GLY A 79 0.56 1.46 -11.28
CA GLY A 79 0.98 0.39 -12.20
C GLY A 79 1.26 -0.96 -11.55
N ALA A 80 0.92 -1.11 -10.26
CA ALA A 80 1.07 -2.38 -9.57
C ALA A 80 0.06 -3.42 -10.09
N THR A 81 0.55 -4.66 -10.26
CA THR A 81 -0.26 -5.81 -10.65
C THR A 81 -0.73 -6.60 -9.43
N ILE A 82 -1.57 -7.62 -9.65
CA ILE A 82 -1.98 -8.56 -8.60
C ILE A 82 -0.78 -9.32 -8.00
N TYR A 83 0.28 -9.56 -8.78
CA TYR A 83 1.53 -10.11 -8.28
C TYR A 83 2.19 -9.20 -7.23
N HIS A 84 2.30 -7.90 -7.51
CA HIS A 84 2.83 -6.92 -6.54
C HIS A 84 1.97 -6.88 -5.27
N PHE A 85 0.65 -6.91 -5.42
CA PHE A 85 -0.25 -7.01 -4.27
C PHE A 85 0.03 -8.26 -3.45
N GLY A 86 0.21 -9.42 -4.09
CA GLY A 86 0.50 -10.68 -3.43
C GLY A 86 1.79 -10.63 -2.62
N ILE A 87 2.89 -10.19 -3.25
CA ILE A 87 4.19 -10.06 -2.57
C ILE A 87 4.08 -9.12 -1.36
N LEU A 88 3.54 -7.91 -1.55
CA LEU A 88 3.49 -6.88 -0.50
C LEU A 88 2.54 -7.23 0.66
N THR A 89 1.54 -8.06 0.40
CA THR A 89 0.55 -8.48 1.41
C THR A 89 1.00 -9.75 2.18
N SER A 90 2.06 -10.43 1.72
CA SER A 90 2.57 -11.66 2.32
C SER A 90 3.29 -11.47 3.65
N THR A 91 3.43 -12.55 4.41
CA THR A 91 4.26 -12.59 5.63
C THR A 91 5.72 -12.23 5.33
N MET A 92 6.27 -12.58 4.16
CA MET A 92 7.63 -12.24 3.78
C MET A 92 7.85 -10.72 3.84
N HIS A 93 7.02 -9.95 3.15
CA HIS A 93 7.11 -8.50 3.16
C HIS A 93 6.72 -7.89 4.53
N ASN A 94 5.71 -8.43 5.21
CA ASN A 94 5.34 -7.97 6.54
C ASN A 94 6.47 -8.18 7.56
N THR A 95 7.20 -9.30 7.46
CA THR A 95 8.39 -9.55 8.29
C THR A 95 9.46 -8.49 8.01
N TRP A 96 9.84 -8.27 6.75
CA TRP A 96 10.75 -7.20 6.37
C TRP A 96 10.34 -5.85 6.96
N MET A 97 9.08 -5.46 6.72
CA MET A 97 8.54 -4.20 7.20
C MET A 97 8.69 -4.05 8.73
N ARG A 98 8.35 -5.08 9.50
CA ARG A 98 8.45 -5.05 10.98
C ARG A 98 9.86 -4.77 11.48
N TYR A 99 10.88 -5.25 10.78
CA TYR A 99 12.27 -5.10 11.18
C TYR A 99 12.91 -3.78 10.72
N VAL A 100 12.52 -3.25 9.57
CA VAL A 100 13.18 -2.06 9.00
C VAL A 100 12.39 -0.76 9.14
N CYS A 101 11.07 -0.82 9.40
CA CYS A 101 10.24 0.37 9.46
C CYS A 101 10.52 1.24 10.69
N GLY A 102 10.16 2.52 10.58
CA GLY A 102 10.06 3.39 11.76
C GLY A 102 8.90 3.00 12.67
N ARG A 103 8.81 3.69 13.81
CA ARG A 103 7.70 3.52 14.77
C ARG A 103 7.03 4.87 15.03
N MET A 104 5.71 4.83 15.17
CA MET A 104 4.93 5.94 15.70
C MET A 104 4.29 5.46 17.01
N LYS A 105 4.90 5.80 18.16
CA LYS A 105 4.68 5.11 19.43
C LYS A 105 5.03 3.62 19.27
N SER A 106 4.07 2.71 19.46
CA SER A 106 4.26 1.28 19.23
C SER A 106 3.96 0.84 17.80
N ASP A 107 3.15 1.61 17.06
CA ASP A 107 2.67 1.25 15.72
C ASP A 107 3.77 1.31 14.66
N TYR A 108 3.66 0.47 13.63
CA TYR A 108 4.57 0.44 12.48
C TYR A 108 4.37 1.67 11.60
N GLN A 109 5.46 2.38 11.30
CA GLN A 109 5.48 3.51 10.37
C GLN A 109 6.11 3.10 9.05
N TYR A 110 5.28 2.79 8.06
CA TYR A 110 5.69 2.40 6.73
C TYR A 110 6.17 3.61 5.93
N SER A 111 7.36 3.54 5.35
CA SER A 111 7.89 4.56 4.44
C SER A 111 8.35 3.95 3.12
N ALA A 112 8.18 4.70 2.01
CA ALA A 112 8.65 4.25 0.71
C ALA A 112 10.19 4.12 0.69
N SER A 113 10.91 5.09 1.25
CA SER A 113 12.37 5.15 1.20
C SER A 113 13.08 4.03 1.97
N ILE A 114 12.50 3.57 3.08
CA ILE A 114 13.15 2.57 3.93
C ILE A 114 12.55 1.19 3.67
N VAL A 115 11.22 1.06 3.64
CA VAL A 115 10.56 -0.24 3.56
C VAL A 115 10.44 -0.71 2.12
N TYR A 116 9.77 0.09 1.25
CA TYR A 116 9.45 -0.36 -0.11
C TYR A 116 10.66 -0.40 -1.03
N ASN A 117 11.45 0.68 -1.06
CA ASN A 117 12.56 0.81 -2.01
C ASN A 117 13.75 -0.11 -1.71
N ASN A 118 13.86 -0.59 -0.47
CA ASN A 118 14.94 -1.50 -0.07
C ASN A 118 14.43 -2.93 0.13
N TYR A 119 13.18 -3.22 -0.19
CA TYR A 119 12.66 -4.58 -0.06
C TYR A 119 13.35 -5.50 -1.07
N PRO A 120 13.93 -6.62 -0.63
CA PRO A 120 14.55 -7.58 -1.52
C PRO A 120 13.45 -8.39 -2.24
N TRP A 121 13.10 -7.96 -3.45
CA TRP A 121 12.15 -8.67 -4.29
C TRP A 121 12.71 -10.01 -4.76
N PRO A 122 11.86 -11.03 -5.07
CA PRO A 122 12.35 -12.25 -5.71
C PRO A 122 13.10 -11.95 -7.00
N GLU A 123 14.36 -12.40 -7.12
CA GLU A 123 15.24 -12.01 -8.24
C GLU A 123 14.76 -12.53 -9.60
N ALA A 124 14.39 -13.82 -9.68
CA ALA A 124 14.02 -14.46 -10.94
C ALA A 124 12.93 -15.52 -10.75
N PRO A 125 11.73 -15.18 -10.26
CA PRO A 125 10.66 -16.16 -10.14
C PRO A 125 10.21 -16.60 -11.53
N SER A 126 10.02 -17.91 -11.72
CA SER A 126 9.47 -18.48 -12.96
C SER A 126 8.02 -17.99 -13.17
N ASP A 127 7.54 -18.06 -14.42
CA ASP A 127 6.17 -17.67 -14.72
C ASP A 127 5.15 -18.49 -13.93
N LYS A 128 5.42 -19.78 -13.70
CA LYS A 128 4.60 -20.63 -12.83
C LYS A 128 4.54 -20.16 -11.38
N GLN A 129 5.63 -19.66 -10.83
CA GLN A 129 5.68 -19.11 -9.48
C GLN A 129 4.91 -17.78 -9.41
N LYS A 130 5.07 -16.90 -10.41
CA LYS A 130 4.30 -15.65 -10.51
C LYS A 130 2.81 -15.93 -10.58
N GLU A 131 2.38 -16.85 -11.45
CA GLU A 131 0.98 -17.27 -11.58
C GLU A 131 0.44 -17.83 -10.25
N ALA A 132 1.21 -18.65 -9.55
CA ALA A 132 0.80 -19.19 -8.24
C ALA A 132 0.58 -18.07 -7.21
N VAL A 133 1.44 -17.03 -7.20
CA VAL A 133 1.26 -15.85 -6.34
C VAL A 133 0.02 -15.09 -6.76
N GLU A 134 -0.21 -14.87 -8.05
CA GLU A 134 -1.38 -14.14 -8.55
C GLU A 134 -2.70 -14.84 -8.19
N ILE A 135 -2.77 -16.15 -8.37
CA ILE A 135 -3.94 -16.98 -7.97
C ILE A 135 -4.19 -16.85 -6.46
N ALA A 136 -3.15 -17.00 -5.65
CA ALA A 136 -3.29 -16.92 -4.20
C ALA A 136 -3.62 -15.48 -3.74
N ALA A 137 -3.09 -14.46 -4.39
CA ALA A 137 -3.41 -13.06 -4.15
C ALA A 137 -4.88 -12.75 -4.50
N GLN A 138 -5.38 -13.30 -5.61
CA GLN A 138 -6.80 -13.19 -5.96
C GLN A 138 -7.68 -13.85 -4.90
N ALA A 139 -7.29 -15.01 -4.38
CA ALA A 139 -8.04 -15.67 -3.31
C ALA A 139 -8.13 -14.83 -2.02
N VAL A 140 -7.11 -14.00 -1.71
CA VAL A 140 -7.19 -13.03 -0.61
C VAL A 140 -8.24 -11.95 -0.90
N LEU A 141 -8.29 -11.42 -2.13
CA LEU A 141 -9.29 -10.44 -2.52
C LEU A 141 -10.71 -11.04 -2.50
N ASP A 142 -10.88 -12.26 -2.97
CA ASP A 142 -12.16 -12.98 -2.99
C ASP A 142 -12.64 -13.28 -1.55
N ALA A 143 -11.73 -13.62 -0.64
CA ALA A 143 -12.04 -13.78 0.77
C ALA A 143 -12.52 -12.47 1.42
N ARG A 144 -11.89 -11.32 1.08
CA ARG A 144 -12.34 -9.99 1.54
C ARG A 144 -13.72 -9.63 0.99
N ALA A 145 -13.98 -9.96 -0.27
CA ALA A 145 -15.25 -9.65 -0.94
C ALA A 145 -16.47 -10.34 -0.31
N GLN A 146 -16.26 -11.38 0.50
CA GLN A 146 -17.34 -12.03 1.27
C GLN A 146 -17.87 -11.15 2.41
N PHE A 147 -17.19 -10.05 2.74
CA PHE A 147 -17.52 -9.16 3.85
C PHE A 147 -17.66 -7.70 3.35
N PRO A 148 -18.64 -7.40 2.51
CA PRO A 148 -18.75 -6.10 1.84
C PRO A 148 -19.00 -4.93 2.81
N ASP A 149 -19.58 -5.21 3.98
CA ASP A 149 -19.88 -4.19 5.01
C ASP A 149 -18.72 -3.97 6.00
N SER A 150 -17.64 -4.74 5.90
CA SER A 150 -16.48 -4.62 6.78
C SER A 150 -15.38 -3.76 6.14
N SER A 151 -14.82 -2.84 6.90
CA SER A 151 -13.61 -2.13 6.46
C SER A 151 -12.38 -3.04 6.49
N LEU A 152 -11.32 -2.66 5.77
CA LEU A 152 -10.04 -3.38 5.87
C LEU A 152 -9.48 -3.33 7.31
N ALA A 153 -9.79 -2.29 8.08
CA ALA A 153 -9.37 -2.20 9.47
C ALA A 153 -10.02 -3.29 10.32
N ASP A 154 -11.31 -3.58 10.09
CA ASP A 154 -12.06 -4.62 10.79
C ASP A 154 -11.61 -6.01 10.36
N LEU A 155 -11.44 -6.24 9.04
CA LEU A 155 -11.01 -7.53 8.48
C LEU A 155 -9.61 -7.96 8.95
N TYR A 156 -8.74 -7.00 9.28
CA TYR A 156 -7.38 -7.25 9.73
C TYR A 156 -7.16 -6.98 11.22
N ASP A 157 -8.24 -6.87 11.98
CA ASP A 157 -8.13 -6.89 13.45
C ASP A 157 -7.75 -8.30 13.90
N PRO A 158 -6.70 -8.47 14.74
CA PRO A 158 -6.20 -9.79 15.14
C PRO A 158 -7.22 -10.64 15.89
N ASN A 159 -8.22 -10.02 16.52
CA ASN A 159 -9.25 -10.72 17.29
C ASN A 159 -10.44 -11.17 16.43
N THR A 160 -10.67 -10.52 15.29
CA THR A 160 -11.89 -10.72 14.48
C THR A 160 -11.60 -11.09 13.02
N MET A 161 -10.33 -11.25 12.63
CA MET A 161 -9.96 -11.62 11.27
C MET A 161 -10.63 -12.93 10.85
N PRO A 162 -11.43 -12.95 9.75
CA PRO A 162 -12.18 -14.12 9.34
C PRO A 162 -11.29 -15.32 9.02
N PRO A 163 -11.64 -16.55 9.44
CA PRO A 163 -10.84 -17.75 9.16
C PRO A 163 -10.59 -18.01 7.67
N VAL A 164 -11.54 -17.67 6.80
CA VAL A 164 -11.37 -17.77 5.34
C VAL A 164 -10.26 -16.85 4.85
N LEU A 165 -10.17 -15.64 5.38
CA LEU A 165 -9.12 -14.67 5.05
C LEU A 165 -7.75 -15.12 5.59
N VAL A 166 -7.70 -15.64 6.82
CA VAL A 166 -6.48 -16.23 7.39
C VAL A 166 -5.96 -17.35 6.50
N LYS A 167 -6.85 -18.28 6.07
CA LYS A 167 -6.48 -19.38 5.19
C LYS A 167 -5.97 -18.91 3.83
N ALA A 168 -6.58 -17.88 3.25
CA ALA A 168 -6.13 -17.30 1.99
C ALA A 168 -4.72 -16.69 2.12
N HIS A 169 -4.42 -15.98 3.21
CA HIS A 169 -3.07 -15.48 3.50
C HIS A 169 -2.05 -16.61 3.68
N GLN A 170 -2.39 -17.69 4.37
CA GLN A 170 -1.49 -18.84 4.53
C GLN A 170 -1.14 -19.51 3.18
N GLN A 171 -2.08 -19.51 2.23
CA GLN A 171 -1.83 -20.02 0.87
C GLN A 171 -0.94 -19.05 0.09
N LEU A 172 -1.21 -17.75 0.20
CA LEU A 172 -0.38 -16.71 -0.40
C LEU A 172 1.06 -16.77 0.12
N ASP A 173 1.25 -16.91 1.43
CA ASP A 173 2.57 -17.02 2.05
C ASP A 173 3.38 -18.19 1.48
N LYS A 174 2.75 -19.35 1.28
CA LYS A 174 3.41 -20.50 0.65
C LYS A 174 3.84 -20.22 -0.78
N ALA A 175 2.98 -19.58 -1.57
CA ALA A 175 3.29 -19.23 -2.95
C ALA A 175 4.43 -18.20 -3.04
N VAL A 176 4.42 -17.20 -2.16
CA VAL A 176 5.47 -16.17 -2.09
C VAL A 176 6.79 -16.75 -1.60
N ASP A 177 6.80 -17.56 -0.53
CA ASP A 177 8.00 -18.20 -0.01
C ASP A 177 8.74 -19.01 -1.11
N GLN A 178 7.98 -19.67 -1.99
CA GLN A 178 8.51 -20.43 -3.12
C GLN A 178 9.17 -19.57 -4.20
N CYS A 179 8.88 -18.29 -4.27
CA CYS A 179 9.57 -17.36 -5.17
C CYS A 179 11.00 -17.03 -4.69
N TYR A 180 11.30 -17.25 -3.42
CA TYR A 180 12.60 -17.01 -2.83
C TYR A 180 13.45 -18.28 -2.74
N ARG A 181 12.87 -19.38 -2.30
CA ARG A 181 13.56 -20.68 -2.22
C ARG A 181 12.56 -21.85 -2.21
N SER A 182 13.04 -23.04 -2.58
CA SER A 182 12.21 -24.25 -2.62
C SER A 182 11.85 -24.80 -1.23
N GLN A 183 12.74 -24.66 -0.23
CA GLN A 183 12.47 -25.12 1.13
C GLN A 183 11.59 -24.11 1.88
N PRO A 184 10.56 -24.58 2.62
CA PRO A 184 9.71 -23.70 3.41
C PRO A 184 10.49 -22.93 4.47
N PHE A 185 10.04 -21.74 4.77
CA PHE A 185 10.52 -21.00 5.95
C PHE A 185 9.73 -21.46 7.18
N SER A 186 10.43 -21.91 8.21
CA SER A 186 9.80 -22.39 9.45
C SER A 186 9.29 -21.28 10.36
N THR A 187 9.89 -20.08 10.28
CA THR A 187 9.58 -18.95 11.15
C THR A 187 9.79 -17.61 10.44
N GLU A 188 9.23 -16.53 10.99
CA GLU A 188 9.53 -15.17 10.52
C GLU A 188 11.02 -14.82 10.66
N ALA A 189 11.68 -15.30 11.74
CA ALA A 189 13.11 -15.10 11.92
C ALA A 189 13.94 -15.68 10.75
N LYS A 190 13.55 -16.86 10.24
CA LYS A 190 14.22 -17.45 9.08
C LYS A 190 13.94 -16.72 7.76
N ARG A 191 12.81 -16.01 7.64
CA ARG A 191 12.56 -15.13 6.50
C ARG A 191 13.45 -13.90 6.56
N ILE A 192 13.55 -13.24 7.72
CA ILE A 192 14.35 -12.03 7.83
C ILE A 192 15.86 -12.32 7.69
N GLU A 193 16.36 -13.44 8.25
CA GLU A 193 17.74 -13.88 8.01
C GLU A 193 18.03 -13.97 6.51
N TYR A 194 17.18 -14.66 5.78
CA TYR A 194 17.31 -14.84 4.32
C TYR A 194 17.23 -13.53 3.53
N LEU A 195 16.41 -12.58 3.97
CA LEU A 195 16.27 -11.28 3.28
C LEU A 195 17.47 -10.35 3.51
N PHE A 196 18.34 -10.63 4.50
CA PHE A 196 19.55 -9.87 4.78
C PHE A 196 20.83 -10.55 4.24
N GLU A 197 20.74 -11.77 3.72
CA GLU A 197 21.84 -12.47 3.02
C GLU A 197 22.01 -11.97 1.58
#